data_a772cef7fd71ea36ab65178dd5a4df48
#
_entry.id   a772cef7fd71ea36ab65178dd5a4df48
#
_cell.length_a   1.000
_cell.length_b   1.000
_cell.length_c   1.000
_cell.angle_alpha   90.00
_cell.angle_beta   90.00
_cell.angle_gamma   90.00
#
_symmetry.space_group_name_H-M   'P 1'
#
loop_
_entity.id
_entity.type
_entity.pdbx_description
1 polymer ?
#
loop_
_entity_poly.entity_id
_entity_poly.type
_entity_poly.pdbx_seq_one_letter_code
_entity_poly.pdbx_strand_id
1 'polypeptide(L)'
;MRHIPNALCFLRMLLVAPVAWLLVTDNYRFTLAMFFFAAATDGLDGFLAKRFGWTSELGKIIDPLADKILLVGVFITLAALGAVPVWLATTAVARDVIITAGAITYKYLYSYGALQGRPTAISKLNTLCQIIYLLLVVAARAYDFTPQIAITVLGALVFITTVVSGLDYVLTYSRKAVEVSRRQGGLA
;
A
#
# COMPACT_ATOMS: atom_id res chain seq x y z
N MET A 1 10.10 -15.84 20.16
CA MET A 1 10.14 -14.43 19.71
C MET A 1 9.93 -14.25 18.18
N ARG A 2 9.88 -15.32 17.38
CA ARG A 2 9.60 -15.28 15.92
C ARG A 2 8.19 -14.81 15.51
N HIS A 3 7.26 -14.70 16.46
CA HIS A 3 5.86 -14.36 16.20
C HIS A 3 5.54 -12.87 16.35
N ILE A 4 6.46 -12.05 16.86
CA ILE A 4 6.24 -10.62 17.12
C ILE A 4 5.93 -9.87 15.80
N PRO A 5 6.70 -10.02 14.69
CA PRO A 5 6.38 -9.34 13.45
C PRO A 5 4.98 -9.71 12.92
N ASN A 6 4.64 -10.99 12.91
CA ASN A 6 3.32 -11.44 12.46
C ASN A 6 2.17 -10.86 13.30
N ALA A 7 2.36 -10.75 14.63
CA ALA A 7 1.36 -10.17 15.53
C ALA A 7 1.13 -8.69 15.23
N LEU A 8 2.18 -7.94 14.90
CA LEU A 8 2.10 -6.51 14.57
C LEU A 8 1.42 -6.29 13.21
N CYS A 9 1.65 -7.14 12.22
CA CYS A 9 0.90 -7.10 10.95
C CYS A 9 -0.59 -7.40 11.15
N PHE A 10 -0.91 -8.38 12.01
CA PHE A 10 -2.30 -8.67 12.38
C PHE A 10 -2.96 -7.50 13.12
N LEU A 11 -2.23 -6.87 14.05
CA LEU A 11 -2.68 -5.67 14.74
C LEU A 11 -3.00 -4.54 13.74
N ARG A 12 -2.15 -4.34 12.72
CA ARG A 12 -2.37 -3.34 11.68
C ARG A 12 -3.63 -3.62 10.85
N MET A 13 -3.90 -4.87 10.50
CA MET A 13 -5.17 -5.24 9.85
C MET A 13 -6.38 -4.95 10.75
N LEU A 14 -6.28 -5.22 12.06
CA LEU A 14 -7.33 -4.90 13.02
C LEU A 14 -7.52 -3.39 13.19
N LEU A 15 -6.48 -2.58 13.04
CA LEU A 15 -6.56 -1.12 13.13
C LEU A 15 -7.39 -0.48 12.00
N VAL A 16 -7.63 -1.16 10.90
CA VAL A 16 -8.46 -0.64 9.79
C VAL A 16 -9.88 -0.31 10.27
N ALA A 17 -10.49 -1.21 11.04
CA ALA A 17 -11.86 -1.00 11.55
C ALA A 17 -11.97 0.20 12.50
N PRO A 18 -11.15 0.33 13.57
CA PRO A 18 -11.22 1.51 14.43
C PRO A 18 -10.82 2.81 13.72
N VAL A 19 -9.87 2.78 12.77
CA VAL A 19 -9.53 3.97 11.97
C VAL A 19 -10.72 4.40 11.11
N ALA A 20 -11.39 3.47 10.42
CA ALA A 20 -12.59 3.76 9.65
C ALA A 20 -13.72 4.29 10.55
N TRP A 21 -13.91 3.71 11.72
CA TRP A 21 -14.90 4.17 12.70
C TRP A 21 -14.61 5.61 13.17
N LEU A 22 -13.36 5.92 13.51
CA LEU A 22 -12.96 7.27 13.93
C LEU A 22 -13.17 8.30 12.81
N LEU A 23 -12.93 7.93 11.55
CA LEU A 23 -13.19 8.78 10.40
C LEU A 23 -14.69 9.06 10.24
N VAL A 24 -15.55 8.04 10.36
CA VAL A 24 -17.01 8.17 10.25
C VAL A 24 -17.62 8.97 11.41
N THR A 25 -17.00 8.92 12.57
CA THR A 25 -17.42 9.69 13.78
C THR A 25 -16.75 11.07 13.89
N ASP A 26 -16.14 11.57 12.81
CA ASP A 26 -15.46 12.88 12.74
C ASP A 26 -14.32 13.07 13.75
N ASN A 27 -13.79 11.98 14.31
CA ASN A 27 -12.69 12.01 15.28
C ASN A 27 -11.32 12.04 14.58
N TYR A 28 -11.10 13.01 13.69
CA TYR A 28 -9.90 13.12 12.85
C TYR A 28 -8.58 13.23 13.62
N ARG A 29 -8.58 13.84 14.82
CA ARG A 29 -7.37 13.95 15.67
C ARG A 29 -6.91 12.59 16.17
N PHE A 30 -7.85 11.75 16.64
CA PHE A 30 -7.53 10.37 17.04
C PHE A 30 -7.15 9.51 15.84
N THR A 31 -7.77 9.73 14.69
CA THR A 31 -7.39 9.07 13.41
C THR A 31 -5.94 9.37 13.07
N LEU A 32 -5.50 10.63 13.14
CA LEU A 32 -4.10 11.00 12.90
C LEU A 32 -3.14 10.30 13.87
N ALA A 33 -3.48 10.28 15.18
CA ALA A 33 -2.66 9.60 16.18
C ALA A 33 -2.55 8.09 15.89
N MET A 34 -3.66 7.43 15.54
CA MET A 34 -3.66 6.01 15.17
C MET A 34 -2.89 5.74 13.87
N PHE A 35 -3.02 6.61 12.89
CA PHE A 35 -2.28 6.49 11.64
C PHE A 35 -0.77 6.63 11.86
N PHE A 36 -0.37 7.59 12.70
CA PHE A 36 1.02 7.78 13.08
C PHE A 36 1.55 6.58 13.89
N PHE A 37 0.75 6.06 14.80
CA PHE A 37 1.08 4.86 15.57
C PHE A 37 1.26 3.64 14.66
N ALA A 38 0.36 3.43 13.70
CA ALA A 38 0.47 2.34 12.73
C ALA A 38 1.75 2.47 11.86
N ALA A 39 2.08 3.68 11.41
CA ALA A 39 3.30 3.93 10.64
C ALA A 39 4.58 3.74 11.49
N ALA A 40 4.56 4.16 12.76
CA ALA A 40 5.69 3.99 13.67
C ALA A 40 5.93 2.51 14.01
N THR A 41 4.86 1.73 14.24
CA THR A 41 4.97 0.28 14.47
C THR A 41 5.53 -0.44 13.26
N ASP A 42 5.15 -0.07 12.03
CA ASP A 42 5.72 -0.63 10.80
C ASP A 42 7.22 -0.36 10.67
N GLY A 43 7.63 0.89 10.94
CA GLY A 43 9.06 1.24 10.94
C GLY A 43 9.86 0.43 11.98
N LEU A 44 9.29 0.22 13.16
CA LEU A 44 9.90 -0.58 14.23
C LEU A 44 9.99 -2.06 13.85
N ASP A 45 8.94 -2.63 13.26
CA ASP A 45 8.93 -4.04 12.82
C ASP A 45 9.99 -4.28 11.74
N GLY A 46 10.02 -3.44 10.73
CA GLY A 46 11.00 -3.54 9.66
C GLY A 46 12.44 -3.41 10.18
N PHE A 47 12.66 -2.55 11.17
CA PHE A 47 13.96 -2.39 11.81
C PHE A 47 14.34 -3.61 12.66
N LEU A 48 13.43 -4.10 13.51
CA LEU A 48 13.65 -5.27 14.37
C LEU A 48 13.84 -6.55 13.55
N ALA A 49 13.02 -6.76 12.52
CA ALA A 49 13.12 -7.92 11.64
C ALA A 49 14.49 -7.98 10.93
N LYS A 50 14.98 -6.84 10.45
CA LYS A 50 16.31 -6.74 9.81
C LYS A 50 17.45 -6.94 10.81
N ARG A 51 17.35 -6.35 12.00
CA ARG A 51 18.43 -6.40 13.01
C ARG A 51 18.57 -7.77 13.66
N PHE A 52 17.48 -8.48 13.87
CA PHE A 52 17.46 -9.76 14.59
C PHE A 52 17.26 -10.97 13.67
N GLY A 53 17.11 -10.78 12.35
CA GLY A 53 16.90 -11.87 11.41
C GLY A 53 15.57 -12.61 11.59
N TRP A 54 14.56 -11.97 12.20
CA TRP A 54 13.25 -12.54 12.49
C TRP A 54 12.30 -12.48 11.29
N THR A 55 12.77 -12.92 10.15
CA THR A 55 11.94 -12.97 8.94
C THR A 55 11.25 -14.34 8.85
N SER A 56 9.91 -14.33 8.89
CA SER A 56 9.12 -15.53 8.57
C SER A 56 8.70 -15.51 7.09
N GLU A 57 8.59 -16.67 6.45
CA GLU A 57 8.08 -16.77 5.08
C GLU A 57 6.65 -16.23 4.94
N LEU A 58 5.83 -16.44 5.98
CA LEU A 58 4.47 -15.89 6.05
C LEU A 58 4.50 -14.36 6.22
N GLY A 59 5.37 -13.80 7.07
CA GLY A 59 5.52 -12.37 7.28
C GLY A 59 5.85 -11.64 5.98
N LYS A 60 6.76 -12.16 5.16
CA LYS A 60 7.13 -11.56 3.86
C LYS A 60 5.95 -11.34 2.90
N ILE A 61 4.84 -12.05 3.10
CA ILE A 61 3.62 -11.91 2.29
C ILE A 61 2.59 -11.06 3.01
N ILE A 62 2.42 -11.26 4.32
CA ILE A 62 1.37 -10.63 5.12
C ILE A 62 1.71 -9.15 5.35
N ASP A 63 2.99 -8.79 5.56
CA ASP A 63 3.41 -7.42 5.83
C ASP A 63 3.00 -6.43 4.72
N PRO A 64 3.37 -6.64 3.43
CA PRO A 64 2.95 -5.75 2.36
C PRO A 64 1.43 -5.73 2.14
N LEU A 65 0.74 -6.81 2.52
CA LEU A 65 -0.71 -6.90 2.39
C LEU A 65 -1.41 -6.08 3.48
N ALA A 66 -0.93 -6.17 4.73
CA ALA A 66 -1.46 -5.43 5.86
C ALA A 66 -1.38 -3.91 5.66
N ASP A 67 -0.22 -3.42 5.15
CA ASP A 67 -0.02 -2.01 4.83
C ASP A 67 -1.02 -1.51 3.77
N LYS A 68 -1.21 -2.30 2.73
CA LYS A 68 -2.15 -1.94 1.67
C LYS A 68 -3.59 -1.97 2.11
N ILE A 69 -3.99 -2.93 2.94
CA ILE A 69 -5.36 -3.01 3.49
C ILE A 69 -5.68 -1.76 4.31
N LEU A 70 -4.74 -1.26 5.12
CA LEU A 70 -4.94 -0.02 5.88
C LEU A 70 -5.13 1.18 4.95
N LEU A 71 -4.22 1.38 3.98
CA LEU A 71 -4.31 2.49 3.03
C LEU A 71 -5.60 2.44 2.20
N VAL A 72 -5.96 1.28 1.67
CA VAL A 72 -7.18 1.05 0.90
C VAL A 72 -8.42 1.35 1.75
N GLY A 73 -8.45 0.87 3.00
CA GLY A 73 -9.56 1.13 3.92
C GLY A 73 -9.76 2.63 4.19
N VAL A 74 -8.68 3.36 4.42
CA VAL A 74 -8.71 4.81 4.63
C VAL A 74 -9.14 5.55 3.36
N PHE A 75 -8.62 5.17 2.17
CA PHE A 75 -9.05 5.76 0.90
C PHE A 75 -10.55 5.58 0.65
N ILE A 76 -11.06 4.36 0.84
CA ILE A 76 -12.49 4.05 0.66
C ILE A 76 -13.34 4.86 1.63
N THR A 77 -12.96 4.91 2.92
CA THR A 77 -13.72 5.63 3.94
C THR A 77 -13.73 7.13 3.65
N LEU A 78 -12.58 7.74 3.34
CA LEU A 78 -12.52 9.18 3.02
C LEU A 78 -13.24 9.52 1.72
N ALA A 79 -13.27 8.62 0.74
CA ALA A 79 -14.05 8.80 -0.49
C ALA A 79 -15.56 8.72 -0.20
N ALA A 80 -16.00 7.79 0.66
CA ALA A 80 -17.39 7.69 1.09
C ALA A 80 -17.86 8.93 1.87
N LEU A 81 -16.96 9.56 2.64
CA LEU A 81 -17.20 10.80 3.36
C LEU A 81 -17.07 12.06 2.47
N GLY A 82 -16.80 11.91 1.17
CA GLY A 82 -16.60 13.03 0.24
C GLY A 82 -15.35 13.87 0.49
N ALA A 83 -14.42 13.40 1.33
CA ALA A 83 -13.17 14.09 1.64
C ALA A 83 -12.09 13.86 0.57
N VAL A 84 -12.20 12.76 -0.18
CA VAL A 84 -11.34 12.40 -1.30
C VAL A 84 -12.20 12.16 -2.53
N PRO A 85 -11.79 12.63 -3.73
CA PRO A 85 -12.52 12.33 -4.96
C PRO A 85 -12.61 10.83 -5.22
N VAL A 86 -13.82 10.32 -5.49
CA VAL A 86 -14.07 8.88 -5.71
C VAL A 86 -13.23 8.32 -6.84
N TRP A 87 -13.04 9.08 -7.93
CA TRP A 87 -12.21 8.65 -9.06
C TRP A 87 -10.73 8.46 -8.67
N LEU A 88 -10.20 9.30 -7.74
CA LEU A 88 -8.83 9.16 -7.25
C LEU A 88 -8.69 7.94 -6.35
N ALA A 89 -9.65 7.73 -5.45
CA ALA A 89 -9.67 6.55 -4.58
C ALA A 89 -9.77 5.25 -5.39
N THR A 90 -10.69 5.19 -6.37
CA THR A 90 -10.85 3.99 -7.21
C THR A 90 -9.62 3.69 -8.05
N THR A 91 -8.95 4.69 -8.63
CA THR A 91 -7.71 4.47 -9.39
C THR A 91 -6.56 3.98 -8.50
N ALA A 92 -6.41 4.56 -7.31
CA ALA A 92 -5.39 4.15 -6.35
C ALA A 92 -5.61 2.71 -5.86
N VAL A 93 -6.84 2.38 -5.45
CA VAL A 93 -7.23 1.05 -4.98
C VAL A 93 -7.11 0.00 -6.09
N ALA A 94 -7.63 0.29 -7.28
CA ALA A 94 -7.56 -0.64 -8.42
C ALA A 94 -6.11 -0.97 -8.77
N ARG A 95 -5.22 0.03 -8.82
CA ARG A 95 -3.80 -0.17 -9.07
C ARG A 95 -3.18 -1.06 -7.98
N ASP A 96 -3.46 -0.82 -6.72
CA ASP A 96 -2.88 -1.59 -5.62
C ASP A 96 -3.37 -3.04 -5.61
N VAL A 97 -4.64 -3.28 -5.94
CA VAL A 97 -5.20 -4.62 -6.11
C VAL A 97 -4.54 -5.34 -7.30
N ILE A 98 -4.44 -4.69 -8.46
CA ILE A 98 -3.83 -5.28 -9.67
C ILE A 98 -2.37 -5.67 -9.41
N ILE A 99 -1.57 -4.78 -8.80
CA ILE A 99 -0.16 -5.07 -8.52
C ILE A 99 -0.03 -6.21 -7.51
N THR A 100 -0.84 -6.21 -6.46
CA THR A 100 -0.78 -7.24 -5.41
C THR A 100 -1.25 -8.59 -5.94
N ALA A 101 -2.38 -8.62 -6.64
CA ALA A 101 -2.89 -9.84 -7.27
C ALA A 101 -1.89 -10.39 -8.30
N GLY A 102 -1.34 -9.53 -9.16
CA GLY A 102 -0.34 -9.94 -10.15
C GLY A 102 0.93 -10.50 -9.50
N ALA A 103 1.43 -9.89 -8.42
CA ALA A 103 2.60 -10.40 -7.68
C ALA A 103 2.33 -11.76 -7.04
N ILE A 104 1.14 -11.96 -6.47
CA ILE A 104 0.71 -13.23 -5.87
C ILE A 104 0.59 -14.30 -6.96
N THR A 105 -0.14 -14.00 -8.05
CA THR A 105 -0.35 -14.93 -9.18
C THR A 105 0.98 -15.35 -9.79
N TYR A 106 1.89 -14.40 -10.01
CA TYR A 106 3.21 -14.69 -10.53
C TYR A 106 4.00 -15.62 -9.61
N LYS A 107 3.95 -15.42 -8.30
CA LYS A 107 4.62 -16.27 -7.31
C LYS A 107 4.06 -17.71 -7.33
N TYR A 108 2.75 -17.89 -7.50
CA TYR A 108 2.12 -19.22 -7.51
C TYR A 108 2.33 -19.96 -8.82
N LEU A 109 2.27 -19.28 -9.97
CA LEU A 109 2.39 -19.92 -11.28
C LEU A 109 3.84 -20.25 -11.66
N TYR A 110 4.81 -19.44 -11.21
CA TYR A 110 6.22 -19.60 -11.58
C TYR A 110 7.10 -19.97 -10.39
N SER A 111 6.64 -20.92 -9.58
CA SER A 111 7.15 -21.37 -8.29
C SER A 111 8.60 -21.86 -8.23
N TYR A 112 9.35 -21.88 -9.34
CA TYR A 112 10.74 -22.31 -9.39
C TYR A 112 11.63 -21.23 -9.99
N GLY A 113 12.28 -20.44 -9.13
CA GLY A 113 13.42 -19.59 -9.52
C GLY A 113 13.25 -18.10 -9.25
N ALA A 114 13.84 -17.67 -8.14
CA ALA A 114 14.59 -16.40 -7.93
C ALA A 114 14.12 -15.11 -8.65
N LEU A 115 12.85 -14.85 -8.80
CA LEU A 115 12.39 -13.51 -9.11
C LEU A 115 11.57 -12.98 -7.93
N GLN A 116 12.27 -12.51 -6.90
CA GLN A 116 11.68 -11.61 -5.92
C GLN A 116 11.12 -10.41 -6.70
N GLY A 117 9.80 -10.30 -6.77
CA GLY A 117 9.13 -9.10 -7.27
C GLY A 117 9.51 -7.91 -6.39
N ARG A 118 10.69 -7.34 -6.63
CA ARG A 118 11.11 -6.12 -5.93
C ARG A 118 10.20 -5.01 -6.40
N PRO A 119 9.51 -4.32 -5.48
CA PRO A 119 8.71 -3.17 -5.84
C PRO A 119 9.61 -2.14 -6.53
N THR A 120 9.16 -1.61 -7.66
CA THR A 120 9.90 -0.59 -8.40
C THR A 120 10.02 0.69 -7.57
N ALA A 121 11.02 1.52 -7.83
CA ALA A 121 11.20 2.80 -7.15
C ALA A 121 9.93 3.68 -7.30
N ILE A 122 9.29 3.64 -8.48
CA ILE A 122 8.05 4.35 -8.79
C ILE A 122 6.90 3.85 -7.91
N SER A 123 6.80 2.54 -7.68
CA SER A 123 5.78 1.96 -6.79
C SER A 123 5.93 2.42 -5.34
N LYS A 124 7.16 2.54 -4.85
CA LYS A 124 7.44 3.07 -3.51
C LYS A 124 7.11 4.55 -3.40
N LEU A 125 7.48 5.33 -4.42
CA LEU A 125 7.16 6.76 -4.49
C LEU A 125 5.64 6.97 -4.49
N ASN A 126 4.89 6.20 -5.26
CA ASN A 126 3.43 6.27 -5.27
C ASN A 126 2.82 6.02 -3.88
N THR A 127 3.26 4.96 -3.18
CA THR A 127 2.77 4.67 -1.82
C THR A 127 3.10 5.82 -0.86
N LEU A 128 4.28 6.41 -0.96
CA LEU A 128 4.65 7.56 -0.16
C LEU A 128 3.75 8.78 -0.45
N CYS A 129 3.49 9.08 -1.73
CA CYS A 129 2.57 10.16 -2.12
C CYS A 129 1.16 9.91 -1.59
N GLN A 130 0.67 8.67 -1.65
CA GLN A 130 -0.64 8.28 -1.10
C GLN A 130 -0.71 8.53 0.41
N ILE A 131 0.31 8.11 1.17
CA ILE A 131 0.37 8.31 2.62
C ILE A 131 0.36 9.80 2.96
N ILE A 132 1.21 10.60 2.31
CA ILE A 132 1.30 12.05 2.53
C ILE A 132 -0.04 12.72 2.19
N TYR A 133 -0.68 12.33 1.10
CA TYR A 133 -1.96 12.87 0.67
C TYR A 133 -3.05 12.58 1.71
N LEU A 134 -3.19 11.33 2.15
CA LEU A 134 -4.17 10.93 3.17
C LEU A 134 -3.93 11.64 4.50
N LEU A 135 -2.67 11.71 4.95
CA LEU A 135 -2.32 12.44 6.17
C LEU A 135 -2.70 13.92 6.07
N LEU A 136 -2.45 14.56 4.93
CA LEU A 136 -2.83 15.97 4.72
C LEU A 136 -4.35 16.14 4.76
N VAL A 137 -5.11 15.26 4.09
CA VAL A 137 -6.59 15.33 4.08
C VAL A 137 -7.15 15.14 5.49
N VAL A 138 -6.67 14.16 6.25
CA VAL A 138 -7.10 13.92 7.62
C VAL A 138 -6.69 15.07 8.55
N ALA A 139 -5.46 15.60 8.40
CA ALA A 139 -4.99 16.74 9.17
C ALA A 139 -5.81 18.02 8.87
N ALA A 140 -6.15 18.26 7.62
CA ALA A 140 -6.99 19.37 7.22
C ALA A 140 -8.35 19.35 7.93
N ARG A 141 -8.96 18.16 8.05
CA ARG A 141 -10.20 17.96 8.80
C ARG A 141 -10.00 18.03 10.32
N ALA A 142 -8.87 17.53 10.84
CA ALA A 142 -8.58 17.51 12.28
C ALA A 142 -8.38 18.91 12.88
N TYR A 143 -7.84 19.84 12.10
CA TYR A 143 -7.45 21.18 12.56
C TYR A 143 -8.21 22.30 11.84
N ASP A 144 -9.28 21.98 11.12
CA ASP A 144 -10.17 22.92 10.42
C ASP A 144 -9.40 23.92 9.51
N PHE A 145 -8.32 23.48 8.88
CA PHE A 145 -7.63 24.27 7.87
C PHE A 145 -7.82 23.67 6.48
N THR A 146 -7.90 24.51 5.46
CA THR A 146 -8.19 24.08 4.10
C THR A 146 -7.03 24.38 3.16
N PRO A 147 -5.97 23.57 3.12
CA PRO A 147 -4.85 23.77 2.20
C PRO A 147 -5.21 23.28 0.80
N GLN A 148 -6.22 23.91 0.18
CA GLN A 148 -6.82 23.44 -1.08
C GLN A 148 -5.79 23.23 -2.20
N ILE A 149 -4.82 24.14 -2.33
CA ILE A 149 -3.76 24.02 -3.34
C ILE A 149 -2.90 22.79 -3.07
N ALA A 150 -2.48 22.58 -1.81
CA ALA A 150 -1.66 21.44 -1.45
C ALA A 150 -2.40 20.10 -1.64
N ILE A 151 -3.68 20.04 -1.28
CA ILE A 151 -4.53 18.84 -1.49
C ILE A 151 -4.67 18.56 -3.00
N THR A 152 -4.91 19.58 -3.82
CA THR A 152 -5.04 19.42 -5.27
C THR A 152 -3.72 18.98 -5.91
N VAL A 153 -2.60 19.60 -5.55
CA VAL A 153 -1.27 19.24 -6.08
C VAL A 153 -0.88 17.82 -5.67
N LEU A 154 -1.05 17.47 -4.40
CA LEU A 154 -0.75 16.11 -3.93
C LEU A 154 -1.70 15.07 -4.54
N GLY A 155 -2.99 15.39 -4.71
CA GLY A 155 -3.94 14.52 -5.40
C GLY A 155 -3.53 14.28 -6.85
N ALA A 156 -3.10 15.32 -7.58
CA ALA A 156 -2.58 15.17 -8.93
C ALA A 156 -1.28 14.33 -8.96
N LEU A 157 -0.38 14.52 -8.01
CA LEU A 157 0.83 13.69 -7.88
C LEU A 157 0.49 12.23 -7.61
N VAL A 158 -0.45 11.95 -6.72
CA VAL A 158 -0.94 10.59 -6.45
C VAL A 158 -1.50 9.98 -7.74
N PHE A 159 -2.30 10.71 -8.50
CA PHE A 159 -2.86 10.21 -9.76
C PHE A 159 -1.76 9.89 -10.77
N ILE A 160 -0.86 10.84 -11.04
CA ILE A 160 0.25 10.66 -11.99
C ILE A 160 1.12 9.47 -11.59
N THR A 161 1.55 9.40 -10.33
CA THR A 161 2.39 8.29 -9.86
C THR A 161 1.66 6.96 -9.87
N THR A 162 0.35 6.93 -9.64
CA THR A 162 -0.50 5.73 -9.72
C THR A 162 -0.55 5.21 -11.16
N VAL A 163 -0.79 6.08 -12.15
CA VAL A 163 -0.84 5.69 -13.56
C VAL A 163 0.53 5.22 -14.04
N VAL A 164 1.59 5.99 -13.78
CA VAL A 164 2.96 5.63 -14.18
C VAL A 164 3.39 4.31 -13.55
N SER A 165 3.11 4.10 -12.26
CA SER A 165 3.43 2.86 -11.57
C SER A 165 2.62 1.66 -12.08
N GLY A 166 1.37 1.87 -12.46
CA GLY A 166 0.54 0.83 -13.08
C GLY A 166 1.07 0.41 -14.44
N LEU A 167 1.42 1.38 -15.29
CA LEU A 167 2.02 1.13 -16.62
C LEU A 167 3.38 0.43 -16.51
N ASP A 168 4.26 0.89 -15.63
CA ASP A 168 5.57 0.27 -15.38
C ASP A 168 5.41 -1.20 -14.95
N TYR A 169 4.43 -1.48 -14.10
CA TYR A 169 4.12 -2.84 -13.68
C TYR A 169 3.69 -3.71 -14.85
N VAL A 170 2.71 -3.27 -15.64
CA VAL A 170 2.20 -4.01 -16.82
C VAL A 170 3.32 -4.27 -17.81
N LEU A 171 4.13 -3.26 -18.15
CA LEU A 171 5.25 -3.40 -19.08
C LEU A 171 6.34 -4.35 -18.57
N THR A 172 6.66 -4.28 -17.28
CA THR A 172 7.69 -5.15 -16.68
C THR A 172 7.25 -6.60 -16.64
N TYR A 173 6.00 -6.86 -16.25
CA TYR A 173 5.50 -8.23 -16.14
C TYR A 173 5.16 -8.85 -17.50
N SER A 174 4.66 -8.07 -18.46
CA SER A 174 4.42 -8.58 -19.82
C SER A 174 5.73 -8.99 -20.51
N ARG A 175 6.80 -8.19 -20.38
CA ARG A 175 8.13 -8.56 -20.91
C ARG A 175 8.66 -9.84 -20.28
N LYS A 176 8.54 -9.98 -18.96
CA LYS A 176 8.99 -11.19 -18.25
C LYS A 176 8.17 -12.43 -18.64
N ALA A 177 6.87 -12.30 -18.81
CA ALA A 177 6.01 -13.41 -19.25
C ALA A 177 6.40 -13.91 -20.63
N VAL A 178 6.66 -13.01 -21.59
CA VAL A 178 7.14 -13.35 -22.94
C VAL A 178 8.51 -14.03 -22.90
N GLU A 179 9.42 -13.57 -22.05
CA GLU A 179 10.76 -14.16 -21.92
C GLU A 179 10.71 -15.60 -21.37
N VAL A 180 9.86 -15.85 -20.38
CA VAL A 180 9.66 -17.20 -19.82
C VAL A 180 9.02 -18.12 -20.84
N SER A 181 8.00 -17.65 -21.57
CA SER A 181 7.36 -18.43 -22.64
C SER A 181 8.35 -18.80 -23.75
N ARG A 182 9.24 -17.91 -24.15
CA ARG A 182 10.29 -18.20 -25.13
C ARG A 182 11.30 -19.24 -24.63
N ARG A 183 11.66 -19.22 -23.35
CA ARG A 183 12.58 -20.22 -22.77
C ARG A 183 11.96 -21.61 -22.68
N GLN A 184 10.66 -21.70 -22.44
CA GLN A 184 9.94 -22.98 -22.37
C GLN A 184 9.62 -23.53 -23.78
N GLY A 185 9.33 -22.68 -24.76
CA GLY A 185 9.09 -23.08 -26.15
C GLY A 185 10.35 -23.39 -26.97
N GLY A 186 11.54 -23.02 -26.46
CA GLY A 186 12.83 -23.36 -27.11
C GLY A 186 13.44 -24.69 -26.65
N LEU A 187 12.74 -25.47 -25.81
CA LEU A 187 13.15 -26.79 -25.32
C LEU A 187 12.31 -27.93 -25.94
N ALA A 188 11.44 -27.62 -26.89
CA ALA A 188 10.69 -28.56 -27.72
C ALA A 188 11.25 -28.53 -29.15
#